data_95422408a69a4b241b63565b9bb37c5b
#
_entry.id   95422408a69a4b241b63565b9bb37c5b
#
_cell.length_a   1.000
_cell.length_b   1.000
_cell.length_c   1.000
_cell.angle_alpha   90.00
_cell.angle_beta   90.00
_cell.angle_gamma   90.00
#
_symmetry.space_group_name_H-M   'P 1'
#
loop_
_entity.id
_entity.type
_entity.pdbx_description
1 polymer ?
#
loop_
_entity_poly.entity_id
_entity_poly.type
_entity_poly.pdbx_seq_one_letter_code
_entity_poly.pdbx_strand_id
1 'polypeptide(L)'
;MPSSTSSSESEPVILRRIPDVRWPRIAIVALVLAAVGMGAWEAYWRVAQQYEASYRNSDGQWAEVRRRVDVREPNATVFIGSSRTLFDIDLDVWKEETGVHGVQLALEGSNPLPVLTNLANDDDFSGLLVVGITPPLLFLPGMGLRESVIEHYYDETPSQRIATQLSYPLETTFAYYNIDTKLFTVLARQPWWPERPRLPFQQPEVRKIEHMRRDRQ
;
A
#
# COMPACT_ATOMS: atom_id res chain seq x y z
N MET A 1 55.04 1.12 46.32
CA MET A 1 54.03 1.25 45.27
C MET A 1 52.81 1.88 45.88
N PRO A 2 52.40 3.13 45.53
CA PRO A 2 51.21 3.73 46.06
C PRO A 2 49.99 3.27 45.25
N SER A 3 48.98 2.78 45.95
CA SER A 3 47.65 2.45 45.45
C SER A 3 46.92 3.72 45.06
N SER A 4 46.58 3.89 43.81
CA SER A 4 45.69 4.96 43.37
C SER A 4 44.23 4.55 43.68
N THR A 5 43.67 5.14 44.67
CA THR A 5 42.23 5.09 44.96
C THR A 5 41.52 6.03 43.96
N SER A 6 40.91 5.43 42.96
CA SER A 6 40.01 6.16 42.07
C SER A 6 38.73 6.48 42.86
N SER A 7 38.57 7.72 43.31
CA SER A 7 37.31 8.26 43.76
C SER A 7 36.43 8.55 42.56
N SER A 8 35.44 7.70 42.30
CA SER A 8 34.36 8.00 41.36
C SER A 8 33.55 9.16 41.95
N GLU A 9 33.80 10.37 41.50
CA GLU A 9 32.85 11.47 41.73
C GLU A 9 31.55 11.10 41.03
N SER A 10 30.52 10.85 41.83
CA SER A 10 29.16 10.69 41.33
C SER A 10 28.70 12.02 40.75
N GLU A 11 28.56 12.07 39.42
CA GLU A 11 27.95 13.22 38.75
C GLU A 11 26.59 13.54 39.40
N PRO A 12 26.30 14.83 39.65
CA PRO A 12 25.02 15.22 40.24
C PRO A 12 23.90 14.82 39.32
N VAL A 13 23.02 13.93 39.79
CA VAL A 13 21.79 13.57 39.10
C VAL A 13 20.93 14.84 38.99
N ILE A 14 20.89 15.40 37.78
CA ILE A 14 20.02 16.54 37.49
C ILE A 14 18.59 16.04 37.53
N LEU A 15 17.96 16.12 38.66
CA LEU A 15 16.52 15.84 38.81
C LEU A 15 15.76 16.85 37.97
N ARG A 16 15.27 16.39 36.84
CA ARG A 16 14.44 17.17 35.92
C ARG A 16 13.16 17.54 36.64
N ARG A 17 13.02 18.81 36.99
CA ARG A 17 11.82 19.34 37.69
C ARG A 17 10.63 19.18 36.75
N ILE A 18 9.72 18.26 37.04
CA ILE A 18 8.45 18.13 36.31
C ILE A 18 7.59 19.34 36.66
N PRO A 19 7.17 20.16 35.67
CA PRO A 19 6.34 21.32 35.95
C PRO A 19 5.01 20.89 36.56
N ASP A 20 4.57 21.63 37.58
CA ASP A 20 3.24 21.43 38.19
C ASP A 20 2.14 22.05 37.30
N VAL A 21 1.81 21.29 36.23
CA VAL A 21 0.78 21.68 35.25
C VAL A 21 -0.36 20.69 35.28
N ARG A 22 -1.54 21.13 34.88
CA ARG A 22 -2.73 20.28 34.78
C ARG A 22 -2.66 19.41 33.51
N TRP A 23 -1.79 18.40 33.52
CA TRP A 23 -1.57 17.48 32.39
C TRP A 23 -2.84 16.93 31.70
N PRO A 24 -3.92 16.57 32.47
CA PRO A 24 -5.15 16.10 31.81
C PRO A 24 -5.80 17.17 30.92
N ARG A 25 -5.77 18.45 31.34
CA ARG A 25 -6.31 19.54 30.52
C ARG A 25 -5.51 19.75 29.25
N ILE A 26 -4.18 19.71 29.35
CA ILE A 26 -3.30 19.85 28.21
C ILE A 26 -3.56 18.68 27.22
N ALA A 27 -3.67 17.46 27.73
CA ALA A 27 -3.98 16.29 26.92
C ALA A 27 -5.33 16.40 26.20
N ILE A 28 -6.37 16.86 26.93
CA ILE A 28 -7.70 17.07 26.32
C ILE A 28 -7.64 18.15 25.23
N VAL A 29 -7.01 19.29 25.51
CA VAL A 29 -6.87 20.35 24.49
C VAL A 29 -6.09 19.85 23.27
N ALA A 30 -5.00 19.13 23.47
CA ALA A 30 -4.21 18.55 22.38
C ALA A 30 -5.03 17.55 21.53
N LEU A 31 -5.82 16.68 22.18
CA LEU A 31 -6.71 15.73 21.48
C LEU A 31 -7.80 16.47 20.70
N VAL A 32 -8.42 17.50 21.28
CA VAL A 32 -9.44 18.30 20.57
C VAL A 32 -8.83 19.00 19.35
N LEU A 33 -7.67 19.63 19.50
CA LEU A 33 -6.98 20.29 18.39
C LEU A 33 -6.58 19.28 17.30
N ALA A 34 -6.11 18.10 17.67
CA ALA A 34 -5.80 17.04 16.73
C ALA A 34 -7.06 16.56 15.98
N ALA A 35 -8.17 16.34 16.70
CA ALA A 35 -9.43 15.93 16.09
C ALA A 35 -10.00 16.99 15.14
N VAL A 36 -9.96 18.26 15.53
CA VAL A 36 -10.38 19.39 14.68
C VAL A 36 -9.47 19.50 13.44
N GLY A 37 -8.16 19.37 13.61
CA GLY A 37 -7.21 19.40 12.49
C GLY A 37 -7.42 18.25 11.51
N MET A 38 -7.62 17.03 12.01
CA MET A 38 -7.94 15.86 11.17
C MET A 38 -9.29 16.01 10.46
N GLY A 39 -10.32 16.49 11.17
CA GLY A 39 -11.64 16.73 10.56
C GLY A 39 -11.60 17.81 9.49
N ALA A 40 -10.87 18.89 9.71
CA ALA A 40 -10.69 19.95 8.70
C ALA A 40 -9.91 19.44 7.47
N TRP A 41 -8.89 18.62 7.68
CA TRP A 41 -8.11 17.98 6.59
C TRP A 41 -8.96 17.04 5.77
N GLU A 42 -9.76 16.18 6.42
CA GLU A 42 -10.70 15.29 5.76
C GLU A 42 -11.75 16.07 4.95
N ALA A 43 -12.35 17.11 5.55
CA ALA A 43 -13.31 17.97 4.88
C ALA A 43 -12.70 18.68 3.66
N TYR A 44 -11.47 19.16 3.76
CA TYR A 44 -10.76 19.77 2.64
C TYR A 44 -10.66 18.82 1.46
N TRP A 45 -10.20 17.57 1.68
CA TRP A 45 -10.06 16.60 0.60
C TRP A 45 -11.39 16.17 0.00
N ARG A 46 -12.40 15.92 0.83
CA ARG A 46 -13.71 15.46 0.34
C ARG A 46 -14.52 16.57 -0.32
N VAL A 47 -14.57 17.73 0.30
CA VAL A 47 -15.46 18.82 -0.17
C VAL A 47 -14.78 19.70 -1.20
N ALA A 48 -13.55 20.18 -0.91
CA ALA A 48 -12.86 21.11 -1.79
C ALA A 48 -12.16 20.43 -2.96
N GLN A 49 -11.60 19.23 -2.73
CA GLN A 49 -10.87 18.49 -3.77
C GLN A 49 -11.70 17.35 -4.39
N GLN A 50 -12.91 17.10 -3.89
CA GLN A 50 -13.82 16.04 -4.38
C GLN A 50 -13.13 14.67 -4.43
N TYR A 51 -12.21 14.43 -3.49
CA TYR A 51 -11.46 13.19 -3.41
C TYR A 51 -12.33 12.04 -2.91
N GLU A 52 -12.42 10.98 -3.69
CA GLU A 52 -13.08 9.74 -3.30
C GLU A 52 -12.06 8.77 -2.67
N ALA A 53 -12.37 8.36 -1.43
CA ALA A 53 -11.55 7.37 -0.75
C ALA A 53 -11.69 5.99 -1.45
N SER A 54 -10.58 5.34 -1.72
CA SER A 54 -10.54 4.07 -2.43
C SER A 54 -9.50 3.12 -1.84
N TYR A 55 -9.58 1.84 -2.20
CA TYR A 55 -8.58 0.86 -1.79
C TYR A 55 -7.20 1.18 -2.35
N ARG A 56 -6.19 0.89 -1.55
CA ARG A 56 -4.81 1.06 -1.95
C ARG A 56 -4.34 -0.16 -2.72
N ASN A 57 -3.77 0.03 -3.93
CA ASN A 57 -3.07 -1.04 -4.63
C ASN A 57 -1.78 -1.40 -3.87
N SER A 58 -1.83 -2.45 -3.06
CA SER A 58 -0.74 -2.90 -2.20
C SER A 58 -0.45 -4.39 -2.42
N ASP A 59 0.77 -4.82 -2.05
CA ASP A 59 1.16 -6.22 -2.14
C ASP A 59 0.24 -7.11 -1.28
N GLY A 60 -0.23 -6.62 -0.13
CA GLY A 60 -1.21 -7.32 0.72
C GLY A 60 -2.57 -7.49 0.05
N GLN A 61 -3.08 -6.47 -0.66
CA GLN A 61 -4.32 -6.59 -1.43
C GLN A 61 -4.13 -7.58 -2.59
N TRP A 62 -3.00 -7.52 -3.29
CA TRP A 62 -2.70 -8.47 -4.35
C TRP A 62 -2.65 -9.90 -3.82
N ALA A 63 -1.96 -10.12 -2.70
CA ALA A 63 -1.88 -11.42 -2.05
C ALA A 63 -3.24 -11.95 -1.58
N GLU A 64 -4.14 -11.09 -1.10
CA GLU A 64 -5.51 -11.48 -0.75
C GLU A 64 -6.29 -11.94 -1.98
N VAL A 65 -6.21 -11.20 -3.08
CA VAL A 65 -6.89 -11.55 -4.33
C VAL A 65 -6.31 -12.84 -4.92
N ARG A 66 -4.98 -13.03 -4.87
CA ARG A 66 -4.32 -14.26 -5.33
C ARG A 66 -4.81 -15.50 -4.56
N ARG A 67 -4.97 -15.40 -3.24
CA ARG A 67 -5.50 -16.52 -2.42
C ARG A 67 -6.95 -16.90 -2.74
N ARG A 68 -7.73 -16.00 -3.33
CA ARG A 68 -9.09 -16.36 -3.76
C ARG A 68 -9.08 -17.36 -4.90
N VAL A 69 -8.10 -17.28 -5.77
CA VAL A 69 -7.93 -18.21 -6.89
C VAL A 69 -7.81 -19.65 -6.39
N ASP A 70 -7.07 -19.86 -5.30
CA ASP A 70 -6.76 -21.20 -4.79
C ASP A 70 -7.96 -21.86 -4.08
N VAL A 71 -8.71 -21.08 -3.31
CA VAL A 71 -9.66 -21.65 -2.32
C VAL A 71 -11.12 -21.41 -2.68
N ARG A 72 -11.43 -20.25 -3.27
CA ARG A 72 -12.83 -19.81 -3.45
C ARG A 72 -13.32 -19.91 -4.88
N GLU A 73 -12.43 -19.75 -5.83
CA GLU A 73 -12.77 -19.60 -7.23
C GLU A 73 -11.85 -20.42 -8.15
N PRO A 74 -11.75 -21.76 -7.97
CA PRO A 74 -10.78 -22.57 -8.70
C PRO A 74 -11.00 -22.58 -10.24
N ASN A 75 -12.23 -22.27 -10.69
CA ASN A 75 -12.58 -22.19 -12.11
C ASN A 75 -12.68 -20.74 -12.62
N ALA A 76 -12.18 -19.77 -11.86
CA ALA A 76 -12.21 -18.37 -12.28
C ALA A 76 -11.32 -18.12 -13.49
N THR A 77 -11.65 -17.07 -14.24
CA THR A 77 -10.73 -16.53 -15.23
C THR A 77 -9.77 -15.55 -14.55
N VAL A 78 -8.48 -15.87 -14.58
CA VAL A 78 -7.44 -15.04 -13.98
C VAL A 78 -6.82 -14.16 -15.04
N PHE A 79 -6.79 -12.85 -14.81
CA PHE A 79 -6.18 -11.86 -15.68
C PHE A 79 -4.83 -11.45 -15.13
N ILE A 80 -3.75 -11.64 -15.90
CA ILE A 80 -2.41 -11.19 -15.58
C ILE A 80 -1.86 -10.31 -16.70
N GLY A 81 -0.97 -9.39 -16.38
CA GLY A 81 -0.41 -8.47 -17.37
C GLY A 81 0.04 -7.16 -16.74
N SER A 82 0.17 -6.15 -17.59
CA SER A 82 0.54 -4.81 -17.18
C SER A 82 -0.69 -3.90 -16.95
N SER A 83 -0.46 -2.58 -16.91
CA SER A 83 -1.52 -1.57 -16.72
C SER A 83 -2.67 -1.68 -17.73
N ARG A 84 -2.43 -2.10 -18.97
CA ARG A 84 -3.51 -2.29 -19.95
C ARG A 84 -4.48 -3.36 -19.49
N THR A 85 -3.98 -4.52 -19.08
CA THR A 85 -4.85 -5.58 -18.54
C THR A 85 -5.57 -5.14 -17.28
N LEU A 86 -4.90 -4.35 -16.42
CA LEU A 86 -5.48 -3.86 -15.19
C LEU A 86 -6.64 -2.89 -15.42
N PHE A 87 -6.53 -1.99 -16.40
CA PHE A 87 -7.49 -0.90 -16.60
C PHE A 87 -8.50 -1.13 -17.73
N ASP A 88 -8.18 -1.98 -18.71
CA ASP A 88 -9.02 -2.18 -19.88
C ASP A 88 -10.02 -3.34 -19.73
N ILE A 89 -9.88 -4.17 -18.67
CA ILE A 89 -10.76 -5.31 -18.42
C ILE A 89 -11.71 -4.98 -17.27
N ASP A 90 -13.01 -4.93 -17.59
CA ASP A 90 -14.09 -4.80 -16.62
C ASP A 90 -14.56 -6.19 -16.18
N LEU A 91 -14.34 -6.52 -14.89
CA LEU A 91 -14.69 -7.83 -14.34
C LEU A 91 -16.21 -8.03 -14.19
N ASP A 92 -16.98 -6.97 -14.01
CA ASP A 92 -18.42 -7.04 -13.91
C ASP A 92 -19.01 -7.38 -15.30
N VAL A 93 -18.55 -6.69 -16.35
CA VAL A 93 -18.91 -7.00 -17.75
C VAL A 93 -18.47 -8.41 -18.13
N TRP A 94 -17.25 -8.81 -17.76
CA TRP A 94 -16.77 -10.17 -17.99
C TRP A 94 -17.71 -11.21 -17.39
N LYS A 95 -18.13 -11.00 -16.16
CA LYS A 95 -19.04 -11.91 -15.46
C LYS A 95 -20.43 -11.93 -16.10
N GLU A 96 -20.96 -10.77 -16.52
CA GLU A 96 -22.26 -10.68 -17.20
C GLU A 96 -22.25 -11.44 -18.54
N GLU A 97 -21.19 -11.28 -19.33
CA GLU A 97 -21.09 -11.88 -20.67
C GLU A 97 -20.75 -13.37 -20.64
N THR A 98 -19.93 -13.81 -19.69
CA THR A 98 -19.42 -15.19 -19.66
C THR A 98 -20.05 -16.07 -18.60
N GLY A 99 -20.68 -15.49 -17.59
CA GLY A 99 -21.15 -16.18 -16.39
C GLY A 99 -20.03 -16.65 -15.44
N VAL A 100 -18.76 -16.35 -15.76
CA VAL A 100 -17.58 -16.80 -15.01
C VAL A 100 -16.98 -15.61 -14.24
N HIS A 101 -16.57 -15.85 -13.00
CA HIS A 101 -15.87 -14.82 -12.22
C HIS A 101 -14.49 -14.51 -12.80
N GLY A 102 -14.18 -13.22 -12.93
CA GLY A 102 -12.85 -12.73 -13.25
C GLY A 102 -12.05 -12.41 -11.98
N VAL A 103 -10.77 -12.72 -11.98
CA VAL A 103 -9.82 -12.37 -10.91
C VAL A 103 -8.69 -11.54 -11.50
N GLN A 104 -8.49 -10.31 -10.99
CA GLN A 104 -7.50 -9.38 -11.51
C GLN A 104 -6.19 -9.48 -10.72
N LEU A 105 -5.16 -10.03 -11.36
CA LEU A 105 -3.80 -10.12 -10.81
C LEU A 105 -2.77 -9.30 -11.59
N ALA A 106 -3.19 -8.57 -12.64
CA ALA A 106 -2.30 -7.69 -13.38
C ALA A 106 -1.76 -6.56 -12.49
N LEU A 107 -0.57 -6.09 -12.80
CA LEU A 107 0.15 -5.05 -12.06
C LEU A 107 0.63 -3.97 -13.04
N GLU A 108 0.43 -2.70 -12.70
CA GLU A 108 0.90 -1.60 -13.52
C GLU A 108 2.43 -1.63 -13.71
N GLY A 109 2.87 -1.41 -14.95
CA GLY A 109 4.29 -1.37 -15.31
C GLY A 109 5.03 -2.68 -15.09
N SER A 110 4.33 -3.82 -15.00
CA SER A 110 4.95 -5.11 -14.69
C SER A 110 5.07 -6.05 -15.90
N ASN A 111 6.06 -6.92 -15.79
CA ASN A 111 6.19 -8.12 -16.62
C ASN A 111 5.27 -9.21 -16.04
N PRO A 112 4.44 -9.89 -16.85
CA PRO A 112 3.56 -10.94 -16.36
C PRO A 112 4.26 -12.24 -15.96
N LEU A 113 5.53 -12.45 -16.35
CA LEU A 113 6.23 -13.72 -16.15
C LEU A 113 6.32 -14.19 -14.69
N PRO A 114 6.64 -13.34 -13.69
CA PRO A 114 6.67 -13.81 -12.30
C PRO A 114 5.32 -14.36 -11.83
N VAL A 115 4.22 -13.66 -12.15
CA VAL A 115 2.87 -14.09 -11.79
C VAL A 115 2.46 -15.33 -12.58
N LEU A 116 2.80 -15.40 -13.87
CA LEU A 116 2.58 -16.59 -14.72
C LEU A 116 3.29 -17.81 -14.13
N THR A 117 4.57 -17.67 -13.76
CA THR A 117 5.34 -18.75 -13.16
C THR A 117 4.76 -19.20 -11.82
N ASN A 118 4.30 -18.24 -10.99
CA ASN A 118 3.65 -18.54 -9.73
C ASN A 118 2.37 -19.36 -9.92
N LEU A 119 1.51 -18.98 -10.89
CA LEU A 119 0.28 -19.71 -11.20
C LEU A 119 0.54 -21.06 -11.86
N ALA A 120 1.55 -21.16 -12.74
CA ALA A 120 1.90 -22.41 -13.42
C ALA A 120 2.48 -23.47 -12.48
N ASN A 121 3.04 -23.06 -11.34
CA ASN A 121 3.56 -23.97 -10.33
C ASN A 121 2.56 -24.24 -9.19
N ASP A 122 1.32 -23.82 -9.35
CA ASP A 122 0.26 -23.99 -8.37
C ASP A 122 -0.66 -25.15 -8.81
N ASP A 123 -0.56 -26.28 -8.11
CA ASP A 123 -1.32 -27.49 -8.41
C ASP A 123 -2.84 -27.31 -8.16
N ASP A 124 -3.22 -26.32 -7.38
CA ASP A 124 -4.63 -26.02 -7.06
C ASP A 124 -5.28 -25.13 -8.12
N PHE A 125 -4.50 -24.50 -8.99
CA PHE A 125 -5.02 -23.66 -10.06
C PHE A 125 -5.49 -24.49 -11.28
N SER A 126 -6.79 -24.41 -11.56
CA SER A 126 -7.41 -25.11 -12.72
C SER A 126 -8.22 -24.20 -13.65
N GLY A 127 -8.20 -22.90 -13.40
CA GLY A 127 -8.96 -21.91 -14.15
C GLY A 127 -8.39 -21.53 -15.52
N LEU A 128 -9.07 -20.61 -16.18
CA LEU A 128 -8.59 -19.99 -17.41
C LEU A 128 -7.63 -18.84 -17.09
N LEU A 129 -6.48 -18.81 -17.76
CA LEU A 129 -5.52 -17.72 -17.63
C LEU A 129 -5.51 -16.85 -18.89
N VAL A 130 -5.77 -15.56 -18.71
CA VAL A 130 -5.66 -14.53 -19.74
C VAL A 130 -4.42 -13.68 -19.48
N VAL A 131 -3.48 -13.68 -20.41
CA VAL A 131 -2.19 -13.00 -20.28
C VAL A 131 -2.12 -11.80 -21.21
N GLY A 132 -2.15 -10.61 -20.64
CA GLY A 132 -1.94 -9.36 -21.38
C GLY A 132 -0.46 -9.08 -21.57
N ILE A 133 0.00 -9.12 -22.83
CA ILE A 133 1.41 -8.94 -23.18
C ILE A 133 1.68 -7.50 -23.59
N THR A 134 2.63 -6.86 -22.89
CA THR A 134 3.24 -5.60 -23.29
C THR A 134 4.67 -5.91 -23.76
N PRO A 135 4.98 -5.90 -25.07
CA PRO A 135 6.24 -6.42 -25.59
C PRO A 135 7.50 -5.86 -24.93
N PRO A 136 7.64 -4.54 -24.67
CA PRO A 136 8.82 -4.02 -24.00
C PRO A 136 9.01 -4.60 -22.59
N LEU A 137 7.93 -4.79 -21.83
CA LEU A 137 7.99 -5.33 -20.46
C LEU A 137 8.31 -6.83 -20.46
N LEU A 138 7.89 -7.56 -21.50
CA LEU A 138 8.12 -9.00 -21.58
C LEU A 138 9.53 -9.35 -22.07
N PHE A 139 10.03 -8.62 -23.09
CA PHE A 139 11.25 -9.00 -23.81
C PHE A 139 12.50 -8.25 -23.37
N LEU A 140 12.38 -7.14 -22.64
CA LEU A 140 13.55 -6.43 -22.14
C LEU A 140 13.98 -7.01 -20.77
N PRO A 141 15.23 -7.44 -20.64
CA PRO A 141 15.73 -8.08 -19.42
C PRO A 141 15.58 -7.17 -18.19
N GLY A 142 15.06 -7.71 -17.10
CA GLY A 142 14.93 -7.02 -15.82
C GLY A 142 13.86 -5.92 -15.77
N MET A 143 13.12 -5.70 -16.85
CA MET A 143 12.10 -4.66 -16.90
C MET A 143 10.79 -5.13 -16.26
N GLY A 144 10.29 -4.35 -15.29
CA GLY A 144 8.97 -4.57 -14.69
C GLY A 144 8.84 -5.86 -13.87
N LEU A 145 9.92 -6.49 -13.46
CA LEU A 145 9.88 -7.65 -12.57
C LEU A 145 9.38 -7.22 -11.19
N ARG A 146 8.19 -7.64 -10.84
CA ARG A 146 7.55 -7.39 -9.53
C ARG A 146 7.56 -8.67 -8.69
N GLU A 147 8.74 -9.24 -8.50
CA GLU A 147 8.92 -10.45 -7.67
C GLU A 147 8.52 -10.22 -6.22
N SER A 148 8.63 -8.98 -5.73
CA SER A 148 8.26 -8.60 -4.36
C SER A 148 6.80 -8.93 -4.00
N VAL A 149 5.86 -8.90 -4.94
CA VAL A 149 4.46 -9.27 -4.65
C VAL A 149 4.31 -10.78 -4.43
N ILE A 150 5.12 -11.58 -5.14
CA ILE A 150 5.16 -13.03 -4.97
C ILE A 150 5.84 -13.40 -3.66
N GLU A 151 6.98 -12.75 -3.35
CA GLU A 151 7.66 -12.90 -2.07
C GLU A 151 6.72 -12.54 -0.92
N HIS A 152 6.01 -11.40 -1.03
CA HIS A 152 5.03 -10.99 -0.02
C HIS A 152 3.91 -12.03 0.15
N TYR A 153 3.41 -12.61 -0.93
CA TYR A 153 2.35 -13.64 -0.88
C TYR A 153 2.77 -14.86 -0.05
N TYR A 154 4.01 -15.32 -0.18
CA TYR A 154 4.53 -16.46 0.59
C TYR A 154 4.97 -16.10 2.01
N ASP A 155 5.61 -14.94 2.18
CA ASP A 155 6.24 -14.54 3.45
C ASP A 155 5.29 -13.74 4.37
N GLU A 156 4.08 -13.42 3.90
CA GLU A 156 3.12 -12.62 4.66
C GLU A 156 2.71 -13.30 5.96
N THR A 157 3.04 -12.65 7.06
CA THR A 157 2.68 -13.12 8.41
C THR A 157 1.18 -12.92 8.70
N PRO A 158 0.60 -13.69 9.65
CA PRO A 158 -0.79 -13.50 10.06
C PRO A 158 -1.10 -12.07 10.53
N SER A 159 -0.14 -11.40 11.18
CA SER A 159 -0.29 -10.01 11.61
C SER A 159 -0.37 -9.03 10.42
N GLN A 160 0.40 -9.27 9.36
CA GLN A 160 0.31 -8.46 8.14
C GLN A 160 -1.03 -8.65 7.44
N ARG A 161 -1.56 -9.88 7.36
CA ARG A 161 -2.91 -10.17 6.82
C ARG A 161 -4.00 -9.42 7.57
N ILE A 162 -3.96 -9.49 8.91
CA ILE A 162 -4.91 -8.76 9.74
C ILE A 162 -4.76 -7.25 9.54
N ALA A 163 -3.54 -6.73 9.47
CA ALA A 163 -3.28 -5.31 9.21
C ALA A 163 -3.85 -4.87 7.85
N THR A 164 -3.67 -5.66 6.78
CA THR A 164 -4.27 -5.40 5.47
C THR A 164 -5.79 -5.35 5.54
N GLN A 165 -6.44 -6.32 6.22
CA GLN A 165 -7.90 -6.34 6.36
C GLN A 165 -8.43 -5.18 7.21
N LEU A 166 -7.70 -4.79 8.27
CA LEU A 166 -8.06 -3.63 9.10
C LEU A 166 -7.82 -2.29 8.39
N SER A 167 -6.93 -2.23 7.41
CA SER A 167 -6.71 -1.02 6.61
C SER A 167 -7.89 -0.69 5.69
N TYR A 168 -8.61 -1.69 5.20
CA TYR A 168 -9.70 -1.50 4.23
C TYR A 168 -10.80 -0.53 4.67
N PRO A 169 -11.41 -0.68 5.87
CA PRO A 169 -12.40 0.28 6.32
C PRO A 169 -11.82 1.69 6.52
N LEU A 170 -10.52 1.80 6.86
CA LEU A 170 -9.86 3.09 6.98
C LEU A 170 -9.59 3.73 5.61
N GLU A 171 -9.14 2.93 4.64
CA GLU A 171 -8.86 3.37 3.27
C GLU A 171 -10.12 3.86 2.55
N THR A 172 -11.24 3.15 2.71
CA THR A 172 -12.52 3.50 2.08
C THR A 172 -13.32 4.56 2.83
N THR A 173 -13.04 4.76 4.13
CA THR A 173 -13.76 5.72 4.94
C THR A 173 -13.05 7.07 5.01
N PHE A 174 -11.73 7.09 5.07
CA PHE A 174 -10.98 8.31 5.34
C PHE A 174 -10.01 8.69 4.22
N ALA A 175 -10.24 9.88 3.65
CA ALA A 175 -9.35 10.43 2.64
C ALA A 175 -7.93 10.63 3.19
N TYR A 176 -7.78 11.12 4.44
CA TYR A 176 -6.46 11.37 5.05
C TYR A 176 -5.62 10.10 5.25
N TYR A 177 -6.23 8.91 5.21
CA TYR A 177 -5.52 7.64 5.36
C TYR A 177 -4.78 7.24 4.09
N ASN A 178 -5.20 7.74 2.93
CA ASN A 178 -4.54 7.46 1.65
C ASN A 178 -3.14 8.10 1.60
N ILE A 179 -2.19 7.40 0.96
CA ILE A 179 -0.79 7.84 0.89
C ILE A 179 -0.63 9.20 0.19
N ASP A 180 -1.49 9.50 -0.76
CA ASP A 180 -1.43 10.72 -1.56
C ASP A 180 -1.96 11.95 -0.83
N THR A 181 -2.89 11.75 0.10
CA THR A 181 -3.53 12.80 0.88
C THR A 181 -2.95 12.95 2.28
N LYS A 182 -2.02 12.09 2.69
CA LYS A 182 -1.29 12.26 3.95
C LYS A 182 -0.61 13.62 4.00
N LEU A 183 -0.75 14.32 5.11
CA LEU A 183 -0.18 15.66 5.30
C LEU A 183 1.31 15.72 4.92
N PHE A 184 2.11 14.75 5.37
CA PHE A 184 3.53 14.69 5.03
C PHE A 184 3.77 14.56 3.52
N THR A 185 3.00 13.72 2.83
CA THR A 185 3.13 13.54 1.37
C THR A 185 2.78 14.83 0.64
N VAL A 186 1.70 15.49 1.05
CA VAL A 186 1.28 16.76 0.47
C VAL A 186 2.31 17.86 0.70
N LEU A 187 2.85 17.96 1.91
CA LEU A 187 3.90 18.91 2.24
C LEU A 187 5.19 18.64 1.45
N ALA A 188 5.58 17.37 1.32
CA ALA A 188 6.78 16.97 0.58
C ALA A 188 6.70 17.26 -0.94
N ARG A 189 5.50 17.45 -1.48
CA ARG A 189 5.25 17.83 -2.88
C ARG A 189 5.25 19.33 -3.11
N GLN A 190 5.32 20.14 -2.06
CA GLN A 190 5.32 21.61 -2.22
C GLN A 190 6.67 22.11 -2.75
N PRO A 191 6.67 23.15 -3.61
CA PRO A 191 7.91 23.68 -4.21
C PRO A 191 8.93 24.20 -3.19
N TRP A 192 8.49 24.59 -1.99
CA TRP A 192 9.34 25.07 -0.90
C TRP A 192 9.91 23.97 -0.01
N TRP A 193 9.45 22.71 -0.22
CA TRP A 193 10.01 21.58 0.55
C TRP A 193 11.38 21.20 0.00
N PRO A 194 12.38 20.95 0.89
CA PRO A 194 13.73 20.58 0.44
C PRO A 194 13.69 19.34 -0.46
N GLU A 195 14.11 19.51 -1.71
CA GLU A 195 14.24 18.37 -2.62
C GLU A 195 15.31 17.41 -2.08
N ARG A 196 14.91 16.17 -1.83
CA ARG A 196 15.91 15.12 -1.65
C ARG A 196 16.55 14.84 -3.00
N PRO A 197 17.90 14.74 -3.07
CA PRO A 197 18.55 14.36 -4.32
C PRO A 197 17.93 13.05 -4.81
N ARG A 198 17.38 13.06 -6.03
CA ARG A 198 16.83 11.87 -6.66
C ARG A 198 17.93 10.86 -6.84
N LEU A 199 17.76 9.65 -6.33
CA LEU A 199 18.70 8.57 -6.60
C LEU A 199 18.65 8.26 -8.10
N PRO A 200 19.81 7.91 -8.73
CA PRO A 200 19.88 7.66 -10.18
C PRO A 200 18.93 6.60 -10.71
N PHE A 201 18.36 5.80 -9.81
CA PHE A 201 17.44 4.68 -10.11
C PHE A 201 15.98 4.98 -9.76
N GLN A 202 15.66 6.22 -9.37
CA GLN A 202 14.28 6.57 -9.05
C GLN A 202 13.48 6.62 -10.34
N GLN A 203 12.60 5.63 -10.51
CA GLN A 203 11.68 5.57 -11.65
C GLN A 203 10.80 6.84 -11.66
N PRO A 204 10.44 7.35 -12.87
CA PRO A 204 9.47 8.43 -12.96
C PRO A 204 8.19 8.05 -12.23
N GLU A 205 7.54 9.05 -11.61
CA GLU A 205 6.26 8.82 -10.90
C GLU A 205 5.29 8.09 -11.84
N VAL A 206 4.91 6.89 -11.45
CA VAL A 206 3.86 6.13 -12.14
C VAL A 206 2.57 6.93 -11.97
N ARG A 207 1.72 7.01 -13.01
CA ARG A 207 0.41 7.63 -12.92
C ARG A 207 -0.35 7.03 -11.74
N LYS A 208 -0.93 7.89 -10.92
CA LYS A 208 -1.72 7.48 -9.77
C LYS A 208 -2.94 6.73 -10.25
N ILE A 209 -3.25 5.66 -9.57
CA ILE A 209 -4.55 5.02 -9.66
C ILE A 209 -5.52 5.92 -8.89
N GLU A 210 -6.47 6.52 -9.57
CA GLU A 210 -7.40 7.47 -8.96
C GLU A 210 -8.43 6.75 -8.09
N HIS A 211 -8.87 5.59 -8.53
CA HIS A 211 -9.82 4.76 -7.81
C HIS A 211 -9.49 3.28 -7.98
N MET A 212 -9.60 2.52 -6.89
CA MET A 212 -9.43 1.06 -6.90
C MET A 212 -10.45 0.39 -6.01
N ARG A 213 -11.08 -0.65 -6.51
CA ARG A 213 -12.00 -1.51 -5.77
C ARG A 213 -11.26 -2.63 -5.04
N ARG A 214 -11.96 -3.32 -4.15
CA ARG A 214 -11.39 -4.43 -3.36
C ARG A 214 -10.95 -5.61 -4.22
N ASP A 215 -11.59 -5.83 -5.36
CA ASP A 215 -11.25 -6.83 -6.37
C ASP A 215 -10.14 -6.38 -7.34
N ARG A 216 -9.52 -5.23 -7.08
CA ARG A 216 -8.47 -4.59 -7.87
C ARG A 216 -8.93 -4.12 -9.26
N GLN A 217 -10.17 -3.69 -9.36
CA GLN A 217 -10.72 -3.06 -10.54
C GLN A 217 -10.81 -1.53 -10.40
#